data_00b6bd3a32e57fd4c0a99b29d6e7df17
#
_entry.id   00b6bd3a32e57fd4c0a99b29d6e7df17
#
_cell.length_a   1.000
_cell.length_b   1.000
_cell.length_c   1.000
_cell.angle_alpha   90.00
_cell.angle_beta   90.00
_cell.angle_gamma   90.00
#
_symmetry.space_group_name_H-M   'P 1'
#
loop_
_entity.id
_entity.type
_entity.pdbx_description
1 polymer ?
#
loop_
_entity_poly.entity_id
_entity_poly.type
_entity_poly.pdbx_seq_one_letter_code
_entity_poly.pdbx_strand_id
1 'polypeptide(L)' 'MNRKLSFYDERTLLLITRRGVLRQLHVPFQVKAVQAVGIIKEGTIVYVEAVAQHKEHKIMYRVLNQWVPYYYLHLVIM' A
#
# COMPACT_ATOMS: atom_id res chain seq x y z
N MET A 1 -10.27 12.19 2.31
CA MET A 1 -9.23 11.50 1.54
C MET A 1 -9.79 11.03 0.23
N ASN A 2 -9.20 11.46 -0.87
CA ASN A 2 -9.81 11.26 -2.19
C ASN A 2 -8.96 10.44 -3.15
N ARG A 3 -8.11 9.61 -2.59
CA ARG A 3 -7.36 8.67 -3.41
C ARG A 3 -8.13 7.38 -3.53
N LYS A 4 -8.10 6.80 -4.71
CA LYS A 4 -8.71 5.52 -4.95
C LYS A 4 -7.61 4.54 -5.34
N LEU A 5 -7.54 3.43 -4.61
CA LEU A 5 -6.56 2.39 -4.87
C LEU A 5 -7.25 1.22 -5.54
N SER A 6 -6.58 0.62 -6.50
CA SER A 6 -7.08 -0.57 -7.18
C SER A 6 -5.96 -1.57 -7.34
N PHE A 7 -6.28 -2.82 -7.15
CA PHE A 7 -5.35 -3.90 -7.40
C PHE A 7 -5.26 -4.12 -8.91
N TYR A 8 -4.03 -4.21 -9.43
CA TYR A 8 -3.80 -4.56 -10.82
C TYR A 8 -3.21 -5.97 -10.90
N ASP A 9 -2.06 -6.16 -10.27
CA ASP A 9 -1.45 -7.47 -10.12
C ASP A 9 -0.53 -7.45 -8.89
N GLU A 10 0.16 -8.55 -8.62
CA GLU A 10 0.97 -8.66 -7.41
C GLU A 10 2.15 -7.71 -7.37
N ARG A 11 2.50 -7.09 -8.50
CA ARG A 11 3.64 -6.18 -8.60
C ARG A 11 3.24 -4.75 -8.89
N THR A 12 1.95 -4.48 -9.05
CA THR A 12 1.49 -3.16 -9.49
C THR A 12 0.21 -2.76 -8.78
N LEU A 13 0.22 -1.56 -8.25
CA LEU A 13 -0.95 -0.94 -7.63
C LEU A 13 -1.36 0.25 -8.49
N LEU A 14 -2.65 0.40 -8.72
CA LEU A 14 -3.18 1.56 -9.43
C LEU A 14 -3.69 2.57 -8.43
N LEU A 15 -3.33 3.82 -8.65
CA LEU A 15 -3.72 4.92 -7.78
C LEU A 15 -4.39 6.00 -8.63
N ILE A 16 -5.59 6.40 -8.23
CA ILE A 16 -6.26 7.54 -8.83
C ILE A 16 -6.17 8.68 -7.83
N THR A 17 -5.51 9.77 -8.22
CA THR A 17 -5.32 10.91 -7.35
C THR A 17 -6.60 11.71 -7.22
N ARG A 18 -6.61 12.70 -6.32
CA ARG A 18 -7.75 13.59 -6.14
C ARG A 18 -8.15 14.32 -7.42
N ARG A 19 -7.17 14.55 -8.29
CA ARG A 19 -7.40 15.25 -9.57
C ARG A 19 -7.83 14.30 -10.68
N GLY A 20 -8.00 13.02 -10.36
CA GLY A 20 -8.39 12.03 -11.35
C GLY A 20 -7.25 11.51 -12.20
N VAL A 21 -6.01 11.77 -11.82
CA VAL A 21 -4.85 11.28 -12.55
C VAL A 21 -4.57 9.84 -12.14
N LEU A 22 -4.46 8.96 -13.12
CA LEU A 22 -4.12 7.57 -12.89
C LEU A 22 -2.61 7.41 -12.83
N ARG A 23 -2.13 6.74 -11.79
CA ARG A 23 -0.71 6.41 -11.64
C ARG A 23 -0.55 4.93 -11.37
N GLN A 24 0.52 4.38 -11.89
CA GLN A 24 0.91 3.00 -11.61
C GLN A 24 2.07 3.02 -10.64
N LEU A 25 1.95 2.26 -9.57
CA LEU A 25 3.03 2.10 -8.60
C LEU A 25 3.54 0.67 -8.71
N HIS A 26 4.79 0.51 -9.06
CA HIS A 26 5.42 -0.80 -9.19
C HIS A 26 6.24 -1.12 -7.96
N VAL A 27 6.18 -2.38 -7.52
CA VAL A 27 6.99 -2.79 -6.38
C VAL A 27 8.48 -2.78 -6.75
N PRO A 28 9.36 -2.44 -5.80
CA PRO A 28 9.02 -1.99 -4.46
C PRO A 28 8.65 -0.51 -4.43
N PHE A 29 7.62 -0.17 -3.66
CA PHE A 29 7.29 1.24 -3.42
C PHE A 29 7.19 1.46 -1.92
N GLN A 30 7.32 2.73 -1.49
CA GLN A 30 7.41 3.07 -0.08
C GLN A 30 6.04 3.35 0.53
N VAL A 31 5.87 2.88 1.76
CA VAL A 31 4.69 3.19 2.57
C VAL A 31 5.14 3.54 3.99
N LYS A 32 4.31 4.30 4.69
CA LYS A 32 4.58 4.69 6.07
C LYS A 32 3.50 4.13 6.96
N ALA A 33 3.89 3.47 8.04
CA ALA A 33 2.94 2.92 9.00
C ALA A 33 2.26 4.05 9.75
N VAL A 34 0.92 4.09 9.69
CA VAL A 34 0.16 5.12 10.40
C VAL A 34 -0.25 4.66 11.77
N GLN A 35 -0.05 3.39 12.07
CA GLN A 35 -0.18 2.82 13.40
C GLN A 35 0.66 1.55 13.45
N ALA A 36 0.98 1.12 14.66
CA ALA A 36 1.79 -0.07 14.83
C ALA A 36 1.04 -1.30 14.33
N VAL A 37 1.72 -2.18 13.63
CA VAL A 37 1.15 -3.44 13.14
C VAL A 37 2.27 -4.48 13.06
N GLY A 38 2.06 -5.63 13.71
CA GLY A 38 3.09 -6.66 13.78
C GLY A 38 4.37 -6.10 14.37
N ILE A 39 5.48 -6.30 13.67
CA ILE A 39 6.78 -5.79 14.12
C ILE A 39 7.05 -4.36 13.65
N ILE A 40 6.11 -3.75 12.95
CA ILE A 40 6.29 -2.43 12.37
C ILE A 40 5.73 -1.39 13.34
N LYS A 41 6.57 -0.44 13.73
CA LYS A 41 6.16 0.63 14.63
C LYS A 41 5.55 1.77 13.83
N GLU A 42 4.65 2.50 14.47
CA GLU A 42 4.05 3.69 13.88
C GLU A 42 5.14 4.64 13.39
N GLY A 43 4.95 5.19 12.21
CA GLY A 43 5.89 6.14 11.62
C GLY A 43 7.02 5.52 10.81
N THR A 44 7.13 4.19 10.84
CA THR A 44 8.19 3.49 10.10
C THR A 44 7.87 3.48 8.61
N ILE A 45 8.89 3.75 7.79
CA ILE A 45 8.78 3.66 6.34
C ILE A 45 9.34 2.31 5.92
N VAL A 46 8.55 1.57 5.17
CA VAL A 46 8.93 0.26 4.66
C VAL A 46 8.62 0.17 3.18
N TYR A 47 9.21 -0.83 2.52
CA TYR A 47 8.96 -1.08 1.11
C TYR A 47 7.93 -2.19 0.96
N VAL A 48 7.00 -1.98 0.06
CA VAL A 48 6.03 -3.01 -0.32
C VAL A 48 6.69 -3.90 -1.37
N GLU A 49 6.71 -5.19 -1.09
CA GLU A 49 7.35 -6.19 -1.94
C GLU A 49 6.36 -6.85 -2.90
N ALA A 50 5.10 -6.89 -2.51
CA ALA A 50 4.04 -7.48 -3.31
C ALA A 50 2.69 -6.93 -2.87
N VAL A 51 1.73 -7.01 -3.77
CA VAL A 51 0.36 -6.55 -3.52
C VAL A 51 -0.56 -7.73 -3.75
N ALA A 52 -1.59 -7.85 -2.92
CA ALA A 52 -2.59 -8.88 -3.10
C ALA A 52 -3.98 -8.31 -2.90
N GLN A 53 -4.94 -8.93 -3.56
CA GLN A 53 -6.34 -8.61 -3.36
C GLN A 53 -6.88 -9.46 -2.23
N HIS A 54 -7.67 -8.87 -1.36
CA HIS A 54 -8.23 -9.57 -0.23
C HIS A 54 -9.74 -9.37 -0.17
N LYS A 55 -10.44 -10.45 0.14
CA LYS A 55 -11.90 -10.44 0.14
C LYS A 55 -12.47 -9.41 1.12
N GLU A 56 -11.89 -9.31 2.31
CA GLU A 56 -12.41 -8.42 3.36
C GLU A 56 -11.66 -7.11 3.42
N HIS A 57 -10.35 -7.14 3.24
CA HIS A 57 -9.50 -5.95 3.41
C HIS A 57 -9.24 -5.22 2.10
N LYS A 58 -9.73 -5.72 1.00
CA LYS A 58 -9.55 -5.21 -0.36
C LYS A 58 -8.14 -5.38 -0.87
N ILE A 59 -7.16 -4.71 -0.26
CA ILE A 59 -5.77 -4.73 -0.70
C ILE A 59 -4.88 -5.03 0.49
N MET A 60 -3.93 -5.95 0.29
CA MET A 60 -2.93 -6.28 1.27
C MET A 60 -1.57 -5.99 0.67
N TYR A 61 -0.67 -5.49 1.49
CA TYR A 61 0.72 -5.26 1.11
C TYR A 61 1.62 -6.25 1.83
N ARG A 62 2.58 -6.79 1.11
CA ARG A 62 3.62 -7.61 1.74
C ARG A 62 4.79 -6.71 2.09
N VAL A 63 5.05 -6.61 3.39
CA VAL A 63 6.15 -5.80 3.93
C VAL A 63 6.86 -6.64 4.99
N LEU A 64 8.19 -6.66 4.96
CA LEU A 64 9.00 -7.40 5.94
C LEU A 64 8.50 -8.84 6.13
N ASN A 65 8.20 -9.50 5.02
CA ASN A 65 7.74 -10.91 4.98
C ASN A 65 6.41 -11.16 5.67
N GLN A 66 5.58 -10.13 5.85
CA GLN A 66 4.24 -10.31 6.39
C GLN A 66 3.24 -9.54 5.54
N TRP A 67 2.00 -10.04 5.51
CA TRP A 67 0.92 -9.39 4.80
C TRP A 67 0.19 -8.46 5.74
N VAL A 68 0.02 -7.19 5.33
CA VAL A 68 -0.60 -6.15 6.14
C VAL A 68 -1.68 -5.47 5.31
N PRO A 69 -2.88 -5.27 5.88
CA PRO A 69 -3.92 -4.52 5.17
C PRO A 69 -3.45 -3.11 4.81
N TYR A 70 -3.85 -2.65 3.65
CA TYR A 70 -3.37 -1.38 3.10
C TYR A 70 -3.65 -0.17 4.00
N TYR A 71 -4.70 -0.22 4.80
CA TYR A 71 -5.10 0.93 5.60
C TYR A 71 -4.20 1.18 6.81
N TYR A 72 -3.27 0.27 7.12
CA TYR A 72 -2.24 0.51 8.12
C TYR A 72 -1.04 1.26 7.54
N LEU A 73 -0.95 1.34 6.22
CA LEU A 73 0.26 1.79 5.55
C LEU A 73 -0.10 2.82 4.47
N HIS A 74 0.26 4.07 4.70
CA HIS A 74 -0.01 5.12 3.72
C HIS A 74 1.11 5.21 2.71
N LEU A 75 0.75 5.46 1.46
CA LEU A 75 1.72 5.63 0.39
C LEU A 75 2.58 6.85 0.64
N VAL A 76 3.88 6.70 0.42
CA VAL A 76 4.81 7.81 0.43
C VAL A 76 4.98 8.22 -1.03
N ILE A 77 4.36 9.32 -1.40
CA ILE A 77 4.35 9.81 -2.78
C ILE A 77 5.02 11.16 -2.82
N MET A 78 6.00 11.28 -3.70
CA MET A 78 6.75 12.53 -3.88
C MET A 78 6.31 13.27 -5.11
#